data_404dd3184588e2bf58cc131297cc5a86
#
_entry.id   404dd3184588e2bf58cc131297cc5a86
#
_cell.length_a   1.000
_cell.length_b   1.000
_cell.length_c   1.000
_cell.angle_alpha   90.00
_cell.angle_beta   90.00
_cell.angle_gamma   90.00
#
_symmetry.space_group_name_H-M   'P 1'
#
loop_
_entity.id
_entity.type
_entity.pdbx_description
1 polymer ?
#
loop_
_entity_poly.entity_id
_entity_poly.type
_entity_poly.pdbx_seq_one_letter_code
_entity_poly.pdbx_strand_id
1 'polypeptide(L)'
;MRFGVGNGWRGLAAAVLLTGMAAGCGESGDDPGSAGGKASATAEVAARGESIGAAGSACELPVTFDMAEFWEAEAVDAADRKIDTGDAAADAIGDALVDLLRQGPVTMVCEIDAKPAGKLGFLRVWTGEPGDADPRTVLEGFVGAEETASGEKYRAFTSGSFSGTEVRYTTTSALLEETKKERALAVSTPDGPVVIHLGGMDTEEHEAMLPAFELAKSTLKATS
;
A
#
# COMPACT_ATOMS: atom_id res chain seq x y z
N MET A 1 -14.36 22.24 58.40
CA MET A 1 -15.35 21.28 58.94
C MET A 1 -15.10 19.98 58.25
N ARG A 2 -14.35 19.08 58.83
CA ARG A 2 -14.69 17.94 59.69
C ARG A 2 -15.48 16.87 58.91
N PHE A 3 -14.71 15.82 58.58
CA PHE A 3 -14.77 14.42 58.99
C PHE A 3 -15.79 13.53 58.30
N GLY A 4 -15.29 12.37 57.87
CA GLY A 4 -16.04 11.17 57.61
C GLY A 4 -15.17 10.03 57.10
N VAL A 5 -14.52 9.33 58.02
CA VAL A 5 -13.80 8.06 57.84
C VAL A 5 -14.83 6.92 57.96
N GLY A 6 -14.69 5.90 57.10
CA GLY A 6 -15.51 4.67 57.19
C GLY A 6 -14.75 3.46 56.66
N ASN A 7 -14.21 2.71 57.57
CA ASN A 7 -13.52 1.42 57.49
C ASN A 7 -14.41 0.30 56.89
N GLY A 8 -13.86 -0.57 56.03
CA GLY A 8 -13.48 -1.94 56.42
C GLY A 8 -14.46 -3.00 55.97
N TRP A 9 -14.02 -3.98 55.25
CA TRP A 9 -14.20 -5.39 55.63
C TRP A 9 -13.33 -6.37 54.81
N ARG A 10 -12.75 -7.23 55.61
CA ARG A 10 -11.90 -8.38 55.28
C ARG A 10 -12.79 -9.56 54.86
N GLY A 11 -12.29 -10.45 54.03
CA GLY A 11 -12.88 -11.77 53.76
C GLY A 11 -12.07 -12.48 52.66
N LEU A 12 -11.05 -13.15 53.04
CA LEU A 12 -10.83 -14.60 53.16
C LEU A 12 -10.76 -15.37 51.83
N ALA A 13 -9.61 -15.94 51.66
CA ALA A 13 -9.02 -16.98 50.81
C ALA A 13 -9.94 -18.18 50.45
N ALA A 14 -9.71 -18.71 49.25
CA ALA A 14 -9.72 -20.15 49.01
C ALA A 14 -8.74 -20.50 47.88
N ALA A 15 -7.68 -21.17 48.24
CA ALA A 15 -6.74 -21.84 47.35
C ALA A 15 -7.35 -23.18 46.93
N VAL A 16 -7.31 -23.50 45.66
CA VAL A 16 -7.46 -24.89 45.17
C VAL A 16 -6.25 -25.21 44.28
N LEU A 17 -5.37 -26.00 44.85
CA LEU A 17 -4.30 -26.74 44.19
C LEU A 17 -4.92 -27.99 43.54
N LEU A 18 -4.70 -28.16 42.23
CA LEU A 18 -4.82 -29.47 41.55
C LEU A 18 -3.56 -29.71 40.75
N THR A 19 -2.72 -30.52 41.35
CA THR A 19 -1.58 -31.21 40.77
C THR A 19 -2.02 -32.31 39.83
N GLY A 20 -1.54 -32.32 38.60
CA GLY A 20 -1.68 -33.43 37.67
C GLY A 20 -0.33 -33.66 36.99
N MET A 21 0.55 -34.51 37.56
CA MET A 21 1.71 -35.09 36.93
C MET A 21 1.26 -36.21 36.01
N ALA A 22 1.68 -36.18 34.74
CA ALA A 22 1.81 -37.36 33.92
C ALA A 22 3.17 -37.36 33.28
N ALA A 23 4.07 -38.12 33.83
CA ALA A 23 5.34 -38.47 33.23
C ALA A 23 5.11 -39.58 32.17
N GLY A 24 5.55 -39.31 30.93
CA GLY A 24 5.65 -40.29 29.87
C GLY A 24 7.05 -40.19 29.28
N CYS A 25 7.96 -41.05 29.74
CA CYS A 25 9.22 -41.39 29.06
C CYS A 25 8.90 -42.31 27.89
N GLY A 26 9.41 -42.00 26.72
CA GLY A 26 9.40 -42.83 25.50
C GLY A 26 10.57 -42.42 24.63
N GLU A 27 11.52 -43.15 24.69
CA GLU A 27 12.65 -43.72 23.93
C GLU A 27 12.97 -43.14 22.53
N SER A 28 14.24 -42.98 22.33
CA SER A 28 15.05 -42.54 21.20
C SER A 28 14.60 -43.07 19.83
N GLY A 29 14.56 -42.17 18.88
CA GLY A 29 14.60 -42.44 17.43
C GLY A 29 15.15 -41.21 16.71
N ASP A 30 16.43 -41.33 16.28
CA ASP A 30 17.06 -40.39 15.36
C ASP A 30 16.31 -40.38 14.02
N ASP A 31 15.78 -39.20 13.63
CA ASP A 31 15.46 -38.93 12.25
C ASP A 31 15.76 -37.45 11.93
N PRO A 32 16.78 -37.16 11.09
CA PRO A 32 17.11 -35.81 10.69
C PRO A 32 16.28 -35.40 9.49
N GLY A 33 15.25 -34.59 9.65
CA GLY A 33 14.59 -34.07 8.47
C GLY A 33 13.19 -33.52 8.68
N SER A 34 12.99 -32.62 9.61
CA SER A 34 11.81 -31.76 9.53
C SER A 34 12.26 -30.33 9.18
N ALA A 35 12.33 -30.07 7.89
CA ALA A 35 12.36 -28.70 7.37
C ALA A 35 11.10 -27.99 7.88
N GLY A 36 11.26 -27.20 8.93
CA GLY A 36 10.24 -26.26 9.39
C GLY A 36 9.87 -25.34 8.24
N GLY A 37 8.81 -25.66 7.55
CA GLY A 37 8.16 -24.75 6.63
C GLY A 37 7.81 -23.48 7.42
N LYS A 38 8.53 -22.37 7.17
CA LYS A 38 8.07 -21.07 7.57
C LYS A 38 6.71 -20.90 6.91
N ALA A 39 5.64 -21.02 7.68
CA ALA A 39 4.35 -20.54 7.25
C ALA A 39 4.56 -19.06 6.84
N SER A 40 4.45 -18.78 5.55
CA SER A 40 4.35 -17.40 5.08
C SER A 40 3.14 -16.82 5.78
N ALA A 41 3.36 -15.89 6.72
CA ALA A 41 2.28 -15.11 7.27
C ALA A 41 1.58 -14.45 6.09
N THR A 42 0.33 -14.82 5.85
CA THR A 42 -0.51 -14.15 4.85
C THR A 42 -0.59 -12.70 5.29
N ALA A 43 -0.21 -11.78 4.39
CA ALA A 43 -0.32 -10.36 4.69
C ALA A 43 -1.79 -10.04 5.01
N GLU A 44 -2.01 -9.26 6.04
CA GLU A 44 -3.35 -8.78 6.38
C GLU A 44 -3.87 -7.91 5.24
N VAL A 45 -5.13 -8.12 4.84
CA VAL A 45 -5.81 -7.31 3.82
C VAL A 45 -6.97 -6.55 4.46
N ALA A 46 -7.24 -5.34 3.94
CA ALA A 46 -8.36 -4.53 4.39
C ALA A 46 -9.71 -5.15 4.01
N ALA A 47 -10.77 -4.70 4.68
CA ALA A 47 -12.14 -4.96 4.24
C ALA A 47 -12.35 -4.40 2.83
N ARG A 48 -13.04 -5.17 1.97
CA ARG A 48 -13.25 -4.85 0.57
C ARG A 48 -14.35 -3.79 0.41
N GLY A 49 -14.03 -2.72 -0.29
CA GLY A 49 -14.97 -1.72 -0.80
C GLY A 49 -15.33 -1.96 -2.27
N GLU A 50 -15.35 -0.91 -3.06
CA GLU A 50 -15.64 -0.97 -4.49
C GLU A 50 -14.43 -1.47 -5.29
N SER A 51 -14.70 -1.96 -6.51
CA SER A 51 -13.65 -2.28 -7.49
C SER A 51 -13.52 -1.14 -8.49
N ILE A 52 -12.27 -0.82 -8.89
CA ILE A 52 -11.98 0.18 -9.92
C ILE A 52 -11.21 -0.44 -11.09
N GLY A 53 -11.09 0.33 -12.16
CA GLY A 53 -10.36 -0.01 -13.37
C GLY A 53 -11.24 -0.40 -14.53
N ALA A 54 -12.44 -0.96 -14.29
CA ALA A 54 -13.38 -1.31 -15.36
C ALA A 54 -14.01 -0.05 -15.97
N ALA A 55 -14.51 -0.19 -17.20
CA ALA A 55 -15.25 0.88 -17.86
C ALA A 55 -16.45 1.33 -17.01
N GLY A 56 -16.61 2.64 -16.86
CA GLY A 56 -17.65 3.27 -16.04
C GLY A 56 -17.37 3.28 -14.53
N SER A 57 -16.23 2.77 -14.07
CA SER A 57 -15.79 2.97 -12.68
C SER A 57 -15.22 4.38 -12.48
N ALA A 58 -14.96 4.77 -11.22
CA ALA A 58 -14.40 6.08 -10.90
C ALA A 58 -13.05 6.36 -11.59
N CYS A 59 -12.25 5.32 -11.83
CA CYS A 59 -11.04 5.39 -12.65
C CYS A 59 -11.05 4.23 -13.64
N GLU A 60 -10.97 4.50 -14.94
CA GLU A 60 -10.77 3.50 -15.98
C GLU A 60 -9.28 3.22 -16.17
N LEU A 61 -8.85 1.96 -15.99
CA LEU A 61 -7.44 1.56 -15.93
C LEU A 61 -7.20 0.30 -16.77
N PRO A 62 -5.96 0.02 -17.20
CA PRO A 62 -5.60 -1.23 -17.84
C PRO A 62 -5.72 -2.46 -16.93
N VAL A 63 -5.92 -2.25 -15.65
CA VAL A 63 -6.10 -3.27 -14.61
C VAL A 63 -7.31 -2.96 -13.76
N THR A 64 -7.91 -4.01 -13.16
CA THR A 64 -8.94 -3.86 -12.13
C THR A 64 -8.42 -4.35 -10.80
N PHE A 65 -8.85 -3.74 -9.71
CA PHE A 65 -8.59 -4.20 -8.35
C PHE A 65 -9.63 -3.65 -7.37
N ASP A 66 -9.67 -4.22 -6.16
CA ASP A 66 -10.57 -3.78 -5.11
C ASP A 66 -9.90 -2.73 -4.23
N MET A 67 -10.63 -1.67 -3.93
CA MET A 67 -10.25 -0.68 -2.93
C MET A 67 -10.65 -1.13 -1.52
N ALA A 68 -10.01 -0.57 -0.51
CA ALA A 68 -10.46 -0.72 0.86
C ALA A 68 -11.82 -0.02 1.08
N GLU A 69 -12.61 -0.55 2.01
CA GLU A 69 -13.91 0.02 2.38
C GLU A 69 -13.74 1.48 2.86
N PHE A 70 -14.67 2.34 2.44
CA PHE A 70 -14.69 3.79 2.70
C PHE A 70 -13.57 4.60 2.04
N TRP A 71 -12.72 4.01 1.19
CA TRP A 71 -11.81 4.78 0.37
C TRP A 71 -12.55 5.31 -0.87
N GLU A 72 -12.20 6.50 -1.32
CA GLU A 72 -12.83 7.16 -2.46
C GLU A 72 -11.83 7.38 -3.59
N ALA A 73 -12.21 6.97 -4.81
CA ALA A 73 -11.37 7.12 -6.00
C ALA A 73 -11.83 8.28 -6.86
N GLU A 74 -10.87 9.03 -7.38
CA GLU A 74 -11.07 10.11 -8.34
C GLU A 74 -10.08 9.97 -9.50
N ALA A 75 -10.60 10.05 -10.73
CA ALA A 75 -9.75 10.09 -11.92
C ALA A 75 -8.96 11.40 -11.96
N VAL A 76 -7.69 11.31 -12.33
CA VAL A 76 -6.83 12.47 -12.56
C VAL A 76 -6.61 12.61 -14.05
N ASP A 77 -7.26 13.57 -14.67
CA ASP A 77 -7.08 13.87 -16.08
C ASP A 77 -6.04 14.97 -16.28
N ALA A 78 -4.93 14.61 -16.92
CA ALA A 78 -3.90 15.57 -17.28
C ALA A 78 -4.41 16.59 -18.32
N ALA A 79 -5.38 16.21 -19.17
CA ALA A 79 -5.98 17.11 -20.16
C ALA A 79 -6.83 18.19 -19.50
N ASP A 80 -7.55 17.87 -18.43
CA ASP A 80 -8.34 18.86 -17.65
C ASP A 80 -7.46 19.90 -16.95
N ARG A 81 -6.19 19.61 -16.79
CA ARG A 81 -5.19 20.52 -16.21
C ARG A 81 -4.45 21.35 -17.26
N LYS A 82 -4.59 20.99 -18.55
CA LYS A 82 -4.09 21.79 -19.65
C LYS A 82 -4.97 23.02 -19.84
N ILE A 83 -4.41 24.18 -19.57
CA ILE A 83 -5.06 25.46 -19.82
C ILE A 83 -4.59 25.91 -21.19
N ASP A 84 -5.41 25.72 -22.24
CA ASP A 84 -5.17 26.27 -23.58
C ASP A 84 -6.01 27.53 -23.76
N THR A 85 -5.44 28.68 -23.44
CA THR A 85 -6.11 29.97 -23.52
C THR A 85 -5.63 30.80 -24.71
N GLY A 86 -4.63 30.32 -25.44
CA GLY A 86 -3.91 31.07 -26.44
C GLY A 86 -2.97 32.13 -25.85
N ASP A 87 -2.79 32.13 -24.52
CA ASP A 87 -1.83 32.94 -23.80
C ASP A 87 -0.64 32.06 -23.40
N ALA A 88 0.57 32.36 -23.92
CA ALA A 88 1.75 31.55 -23.71
C ALA A 88 2.15 31.36 -22.23
N ALA A 89 1.79 32.31 -21.35
CA ALA A 89 2.07 32.18 -19.92
C ALA A 89 1.08 31.23 -19.24
N ALA A 90 -0.19 31.25 -19.61
CA ALA A 90 -1.21 30.32 -19.11
C ALA A 90 -0.95 28.91 -19.62
N ASP A 91 -0.57 28.74 -20.87
CA ASP A 91 -0.22 27.44 -21.49
C ASP A 91 1.02 26.83 -20.79
N ALA A 92 2.04 27.64 -20.48
CA ALA A 92 3.22 27.19 -19.73
C ALA A 92 2.88 26.73 -18.30
N ILE A 93 1.90 27.36 -17.63
CA ILE A 93 1.39 26.92 -16.33
C ILE A 93 0.68 25.58 -16.48
N GLY A 94 -0.15 25.43 -17.52
CA GLY A 94 -0.83 24.17 -17.81
C GLY A 94 0.14 23.02 -18.04
N ASP A 95 1.17 23.22 -18.83
CA ASP A 95 2.22 22.21 -19.07
C ASP A 95 3.00 21.88 -17.79
N ALA A 96 3.33 22.86 -16.95
CA ALA A 96 3.96 22.61 -15.65
C ALA A 96 3.06 21.79 -14.69
N LEU A 97 1.74 22.00 -14.71
CA LEU A 97 0.79 21.22 -13.92
C LEU A 97 0.72 19.76 -14.42
N VAL A 98 0.77 19.55 -15.73
CA VAL A 98 0.85 18.19 -16.31
C VAL A 98 2.16 17.50 -15.92
N ASP A 99 3.28 18.23 -15.94
CA ASP A 99 4.58 17.66 -15.54
C ASP A 99 4.61 17.23 -14.06
N LEU A 100 3.83 17.90 -13.17
CA LEU A 100 3.67 17.48 -11.77
C LEU A 100 2.94 16.14 -11.60
N LEU A 101 2.20 15.70 -12.62
CA LEU A 101 1.56 14.39 -12.64
C LEU A 101 2.50 13.29 -13.13
N ARG A 102 3.71 13.63 -13.58
CA ARG A 102 4.67 12.66 -14.09
C ARG A 102 5.66 12.26 -13.02
N GLN A 103 5.91 10.96 -12.91
CA GLN A 103 6.96 10.42 -12.06
C GLN A 103 7.74 9.34 -12.82
N GLY A 104 8.96 9.66 -13.22
CA GLY A 104 9.76 8.80 -14.08
C GLY A 104 9.05 8.47 -15.39
N PRO A 105 8.86 7.17 -15.72
CA PRO A 105 8.27 6.76 -17.00
C PRO A 105 6.73 6.75 -17.02
N VAL A 106 6.06 7.18 -15.95
CA VAL A 106 4.60 7.05 -15.79
C VAL A 106 3.95 8.37 -15.38
N THR A 107 2.65 8.49 -15.68
CA THR A 107 1.81 9.65 -15.35
C THR A 107 0.66 9.20 -14.45
N MET A 108 0.34 9.98 -13.43
CA MET A 108 -0.76 9.72 -12.50
C MET A 108 -2.11 9.88 -13.20
N VAL A 109 -2.96 8.87 -13.05
CA VAL A 109 -4.30 8.81 -13.69
C VAL A 109 -5.43 8.58 -12.69
N CYS A 110 -5.12 8.19 -11.46
CA CYS A 110 -6.12 7.95 -10.44
C CYS A 110 -5.53 8.19 -9.05
N GLU A 111 -6.29 8.87 -8.20
CA GLU A 111 -6.00 9.04 -6.79
C GLU A 111 -7.12 8.42 -5.95
N ILE A 112 -6.77 7.64 -4.95
CA ILE A 112 -7.70 6.96 -4.06
C ILE A 112 -7.42 7.46 -2.65
N ASP A 113 -8.32 8.30 -2.14
CA ASP A 113 -8.19 8.98 -0.85
C ASP A 113 -8.62 8.06 0.30
N ALA A 114 -7.75 7.92 1.30
CA ALA A 114 -7.99 7.17 2.52
C ALA A 114 -8.70 7.99 3.61
N LYS A 115 -8.85 9.31 3.42
CA LYS A 115 -9.42 10.22 4.42
C LYS A 115 -10.84 9.88 4.84
N PRO A 116 -11.77 9.44 3.95
CA PRO A 116 -13.10 9.02 4.37
C PRO A 116 -13.08 7.82 5.35
N ALA A 117 -12.02 6.99 5.28
CA ALA A 117 -11.77 5.91 6.24
C ALA A 117 -10.96 6.36 7.48
N GLY A 118 -10.73 7.66 7.66
CA GLY A 118 -10.02 8.23 8.79
C GLY A 118 -8.49 8.04 8.75
N LYS A 119 -7.91 7.89 7.56
CA LYS A 119 -6.46 7.77 7.32
C LYS A 119 -5.92 8.98 6.56
N LEU A 120 -4.64 9.28 6.74
CA LEU A 120 -3.99 10.41 6.05
C LEU A 120 -3.00 9.91 5.00
N GLY A 121 -3.51 9.66 3.81
CA GLY A 121 -2.71 9.20 2.68
C GLY A 121 -3.53 8.74 1.51
N PHE A 122 -2.84 8.24 0.50
CA PHE A 122 -3.42 7.91 -0.79
C PHE A 122 -2.84 6.62 -1.34
N LEU A 123 -3.69 5.89 -2.06
CA LEU A 123 -3.24 4.92 -3.05
C LEU A 123 -3.38 5.59 -4.42
N ARG A 124 -2.26 5.78 -5.13
CA ARG A 124 -2.23 6.42 -6.44
C ARG A 124 -1.92 5.42 -7.53
N VAL A 125 -2.55 5.59 -8.68
CA VAL A 125 -2.31 4.75 -9.85
C VAL A 125 -1.71 5.61 -10.96
N TRP A 126 -0.68 5.07 -11.56
CA TRP A 126 0.10 5.69 -12.61
C TRP A 126 0.14 4.75 -13.81
N THR A 127 0.09 5.29 -15.01
CA THR A 127 0.21 4.52 -16.24
C THR A 127 1.31 5.07 -17.13
N GLY A 128 1.94 4.21 -17.89
CA GLY A 128 2.95 4.59 -18.88
C GLY A 128 2.48 4.33 -20.30
N GLU A 129 3.33 4.68 -21.27
CA GLU A 129 3.05 4.45 -22.68
C GLU A 129 2.92 2.95 -23.00
N PRO A 130 2.06 2.56 -23.97
CA PRO A 130 1.93 1.18 -24.42
C PRO A 130 3.28 0.56 -24.81
N GLY A 131 3.52 -0.68 -24.35
CA GLY A 131 4.76 -1.40 -24.63
C GLY A 131 5.08 -2.46 -23.58
N ASP A 132 6.12 -3.26 -23.86
CA ASP A 132 6.55 -4.38 -23.02
C ASP A 132 7.58 -3.94 -21.96
N ALA A 133 7.32 -2.84 -21.27
CA ALA A 133 8.24 -2.34 -20.23
C ALA A 133 8.34 -3.33 -19.07
N ASP A 134 9.56 -3.67 -18.67
CA ASP A 134 9.80 -4.54 -17.51
C ASP A 134 9.36 -3.86 -16.21
N PRO A 135 8.52 -4.51 -15.36
CA PRO A 135 8.00 -3.90 -14.14
C PRO A 135 9.07 -3.43 -13.16
N ARG A 136 10.21 -4.11 -13.11
CA ARG A 136 11.34 -3.73 -12.27
C ARG A 136 11.97 -2.43 -12.76
N THR A 137 12.21 -2.35 -14.06
CA THR A 137 12.79 -1.15 -14.71
C THR A 137 11.85 0.05 -14.55
N VAL A 138 10.54 -0.15 -14.68
CA VAL A 138 9.53 0.90 -14.44
C VAL A 138 9.62 1.43 -13.02
N LEU A 139 9.67 0.54 -12.01
CA LEU A 139 9.79 0.96 -10.62
C LEU A 139 11.13 1.64 -10.31
N GLU A 140 12.22 1.19 -10.92
CA GLU A 140 13.52 1.86 -10.78
C GLU A 140 13.48 3.30 -11.33
N GLY A 141 12.80 3.52 -12.46
CA GLY A 141 12.57 4.86 -12.99
C GLY A 141 11.61 5.69 -12.12
N PHE A 142 10.54 5.07 -11.61
CA PHE A 142 9.56 5.72 -10.74
C PHE A 142 10.19 6.20 -9.43
N VAL A 143 10.91 5.32 -8.73
CA VAL A 143 11.59 5.65 -7.46
C VAL A 143 12.77 6.59 -7.69
N GLY A 144 13.50 6.40 -8.81
CA GLY A 144 14.64 7.26 -9.16
C GLY A 144 14.25 8.71 -9.48
N ALA A 145 12.98 8.99 -9.80
CA ALA A 145 12.45 10.34 -9.94
C ALA A 145 12.18 11.03 -8.58
N GLU A 146 12.21 10.29 -7.49
CA GLU A 146 12.04 10.79 -6.12
C GLU A 146 13.44 11.11 -5.54
N GLU A 147 13.84 12.39 -5.54
CA GLU A 147 15.21 12.82 -5.16
C GLU A 147 15.63 12.37 -3.75
N THR A 148 14.68 12.13 -2.88
CA THR A 148 14.93 11.77 -1.47
C THR A 148 14.74 10.29 -1.16
N ALA A 149 14.52 9.47 -2.20
CA ALA A 149 14.36 8.03 -2.05
C ALA A 149 15.67 7.36 -1.62
N SER A 150 15.55 6.35 -0.76
CA SER A 150 16.68 5.55 -0.28
C SER A 150 16.23 4.20 0.28
N GLY A 151 17.16 3.26 0.36
CA GLY A 151 16.93 1.97 1.02
C GLY A 151 16.00 1.03 0.24
N GLU A 152 15.97 1.13 -1.07
CA GLU A 152 15.08 0.40 -1.96
C GLU A 152 15.27 -1.12 -1.86
N LYS A 153 14.17 -1.83 -1.71
CA LYS A 153 14.12 -3.29 -1.67
C LYS A 153 13.05 -3.80 -2.61
N TYR A 154 13.49 -4.34 -3.72
CA TYR A 154 12.62 -4.88 -4.76
C TYR A 154 12.36 -6.36 -4.54
N ARG A 155 11.14 -6.81 -4.82
CA ARG A 155 10.73 -8.21 -4.75
C ARG A 155 9.71 -8.51 -5.84
N ALA A 156 9.90 -9.63 -6.54
CA ALA A 156 8.89 -10.15 -7.46
C ALA A 156 7.64 -10.61 -6.68
N PHE A 157 6.46 -10.45 -7.30
CA PHE A 157 5.20 -11.02 -6.81
C PHE A 157 4.38 -11.54 -7.99
N THR A 158 3.34 -12.34 -7.66
CA THR A 158 2.32 -12.77 -8.62
C THR A 158 0.94 -12.45 -8.06
N SER A 159 0.03 -12.00 -8.92
CA SER A 159 -1.38 -11.77 -8.60
C SER A 159 -2.24 -12.08 -9.82
N GLY A 160 -3.14 -13.05 -9.70
CA GLY A 160 -3.89 -13.54 -10.87
C GLY A 160 -2.96 -13.99 -11.99
N SER A 161 -3.12 -13.39 -13.17
CA SER A 161 -2.26 -13.63 -14.34
C SER A 161 -1.02 -12.74 -14.39
N PHE A 162 -0.89 -11.78 -13.48
CA PHE A 162 0.23 -10.85 -13.48
C PHE A 162 1.45 -11.39 -12.74
N SER A 163 2.62 -11.17 -13.35
CA SER A 163 3.91 -11.20 -12.69
C SER A 163 4.41 -9.77 -12.61
N GLY A 164 4.67 -9.28 -11.40
CA GLY A 164 5.07 -7.90 -11.15
C GLY A 164 6.25 -7.78 -10.20
N THR A 165 6.63 -6.55 -9.97
CA THR A 165 7.65 -6.19 -8.97
C THR A 165 7.05 -5.22 -7.95
N GLU A 166 7.39 -5.41 -6.69
CA GLU A 166 7.08 -4.54 -5.57
C GLU A 166 8.37 -3.92 -5.06
N VAL A 167 8.33 -2.65 -4.67
CA VAL A 167 9.43 -1.95 -4.01
C VAL A 167 8.97 -1.39 -2.67
N ARG A 168 9.85 -1.45 -1.69
CA ARG A 168 9.77 -0.73 -0.41
C ARG A 168 10.97 0.18 -0.32
N TYR A 169 10.74 1.41 0.07
CA TYR A 169 11.79 2.41 0.19
C TYR A 169 11.42 3.45 1.25
N THR A 170 12.26 4.40 1.48
CA THR A 170 12.01 5.55 2.35
C THR A 170 12.24 6.84 1.59
N THR A 171 11.49 7.87 1.93
CA THR A 171 11.73 9.24 1.49
C THR A 171 12.00 10.13 2.70
N THR A 172 12.83 11.15 2.52
CA THR A 172 13.17 12.10 3.59
C THR A 172 12.76 13.51 3.19
N SER A 173 11.86 14.11 3.96
CA SER A 173 11.51 15.52 3.78
C SER A 173 12.62 16.40 4.34
N ALA A 174 13.28 17.17 3.48
CA ALA A 174 14.30 18.12 3.91
C ALA A 174 13.72 19.26 4.76
N LEU A 175 12.43 19.58 4.59
CA LEU A 175 11.76 20.64 5.33
C LEU A 175 11.36 20.21 6.75
N LEU A 176 10.89 18.96 6.90
CA LEU A 176 10.40 18.43 8.17
C LEU A 176 11.46 17.60 8.90
N GLU A 177 12.58 17.31 8.25
CA GLU A 177 13.63 16.39 8.73
C GLU A 177 13.09 14.99 9.11
N GLU A 178 11.96 14.61 8.49
CA GLU A 178 11.28 13.33 8.73
C GLU A 178 11.54 12.35 7.61
N THR A 179 11.78 11.10 7.98
CA THR A 179 11.88 9.98 7.05
C THR A 179 10.64 9.12 7.17
N LYS A 180 9.95 8.89 6.05
CA LYS A 180 8.77 8.04 6.00
C LYS A 180 8.97 6.84 5.07
N LYS A 181 8.20 5.78 5.33
CA LYS A 181 8.16 4.60 4.47
C LYS A 181 7.23 4.82 3.29
N GLU A 182 7.61 4.23 2.17
CA GLU A 182 6.85 4.23 0.93
C GLU A 182 6.81 2.83 0.34
N ARG A 183 5.78 2.55 -0.45
CA ARG A 183 5.62 1.27 -1.11
C ARG A 183 4.96 1.41 -2.47
N ALA A 184 5.52 0.75 -3.47
CA ALA A 184 4.91 0.70 -4.79
C ALA A 184 4.99 -0.70 -5.39
N LEU A 185 4.12 -0.97 -6.34
CA LEU A 185 4.21 -2.13 -7.21
C LEU A 185 4.05 -1.72 -8.67
N ALA A 186 4.59 -2.53 -9.56
CA ALA A 186 4.34 -2.38 -11.00
C ALA A 186 3.99 -3.72 -11.64
N VAL A 187 3.14 -3.66 -12.64
CA VAL A 187 2.83 -4.74 -13.59
C VAL A 187 2.86 -4.20 -14.99
N SER A 188 3.11 -5.08 -15.97
CA SER A 188 3.01 -4.74 -17.40
C SER A 188 1.65 -5.19 -17.93
N THR A 189 1.06 -4.37 -18.80
CA THR A 189 -0.13 -4.67 -19.58
C THR A 189 0.10 -4.34 -21.05
N PRO A 190 -0.74 -4.83 -21.98
CA PRO A 190 -0.64 -4.43 -23.39
C PRO A 190 -0.79 -2.91 -23.62
N ASP A 191 -1.53 -2.24 -22.73
CA ASP A 191 -1.77 -0.79 -22.78
C ASP A 191 -0.70 0.03 -22.03
N GLY A 192 0.38 -0.62 -21.60
CA GLY A 192 1.50 -0.01 -20.89
C GLY A 192 1.65 -0.47 -19.45
N PRO A 193 2.71 -0.06 -18.78
CA PRO A 193 2.94 -0.40 -17.38
C PRO A 193 1.96 0.35 -16.47
N VAL A 194 1.57 -0.31 -15.38
CA VAL A 194 0.76 0.27 -14.31
C VAL A 194 1.56 0.23 -13.02
N VAL A 195 1.68 1.37 -12.35
CA VAL A 195 2.26 1.50 -11.01
C VAL A 195 1.15 1.82 -10.01
N ILE A 196 1.11 1.10 -8.90
CA ILE A 196 0.26 1.40 -7.75
C ILE A 196 1.18 1.79 -6.59
N HIS A 197 1.03 2.99 -6.08
CA HIS A 197 1.87 3.57 -5.03
C HIS A 197 1.06 3.91 -3.79
N LEU A 198 1.52 3.50 -2.63
CA LEU A 198 0.97 3.86 -1.33
C LEU A 198 1.85 4.91 -0.66
N GLY A 199 1.33 6.12 -0.52
CA GLY A 199 1.93 7.23 0.20
C GLY A 199 1.10 7.63 1.42
N GLY A 200 1.73 7.69 2.59
CA GLY A 200 1.16 8.23 3.83
C GLY A 200 1.76 9.58 4.18
N MET A 201 1.17 10.26 5.15
CA MET A 201 1.74 11.50 5.71
C MET A 201 3.06 11.18 6.43
N ASP A 202 3.09 10.08 7.17
CA ASP A 202 4.25 9.57 7.91
C ASP A 202 4.32 8.04 7.85
N THR A 203 5.29 7.46 8.57
CA THR A 203 5.48 6.00 8.62
C THR A 203 4.33 5.28 9.32
N GLU A 204 3.71 5.84 10.34
CA GLU A 204 2.62 5.23 11.10
C GLU A 204 1.36 5.14 10.23
N GLU A 205 1.01 6.23 9.56
CA GLU A 205 -0.11 6.25 8.59
C GLU A 205 0.16 5.30 7.41
N HIS A 206 1.38 5.29 6.88
CA HIS A 206 1.75 4.34 5.82
C HIS A 206 1.54 2.89 6.29
N GLU A 207 2.01 2.52 7.48
CA GLU A 207 1.85 1.16 8.02
C GLU A 207 0.39 0.81 8.28
N ALA A 208 -0.42 1.76 8.76
CA ALA A 208 -1.85 1.57 8.98
C ALA A 208 -2.66 1.37 7.68
N MET A 209 -2.12 1.81 6.54
CA MET A 209 -2.74 1.66 5.22
C MET A 209 -2.19 0.45 4.41
N LEU A 210 -1.16 -0.24 4.89
CA LEU A 210 -0.62 -1.43 4.20
C LEU A 210 -1.67 -2.49 3.89
N PRO A 211 -2.68 -2.79 4.74
CA PRO A 211 -3.74 -3.74 4.41
C PRO A 211 -4.53 -3.36 3.14
N ALA A 212 -4.72 -2.07 2.87
CA ALA A 212 -5.40 -1.60 1.65
C ALA A 212 -4.53 -1.82 0.40
N PHE A 213 -3.22 -1.57 0.50
CA PHE A 213 -2.26 -1.88 -0.57
C PHE A 213 -2.20 -3.39 -0.87
N GLU A 214 -2.18 -4.23 0.16
CA GLU A 214 -2.19 -5.69 0.00
C GLU A 214 -3.51 -6.20 -0.61
N LEU A 215 -4.66 -5.56 -0.29
CA LEU A 215 -5.94 -5.84 -0.93
C LEU A 215 -5.87 -5.53 -2.43
N ALA A 216 -5.46 -4.32 -2.81
CA ALA A 216 -5.30 -3.92 -4.21
C ALA A 216 -4.38 -4.89 -4.96
N LYS A 217 -3.20 -5.20 -4.41
CA LYS A 217 -2.26 -6.16 -5.00
C LYS A 217 -2.84 -7.55 -5.17
N SER A 218 -3.53 -8.09 -4.16
CA SER A 218 -4.04 -9.47 -4.17
C SER A 218 -5.26 -9.67 -5.08
N THR A 219 -5.98 -8.60 -5.39
CA THR A 219 -7.19 -8.61 -6.24
C THR A 219 -6.94 -8.12 -7.67
N LEU A 220 -5.68 -7.80 -8.01
CA LEU A 220 -5.27 -7.25 -9.30
C LEU A 220 -5.58 -8.23 -10.44
N LYS A 221 -6.27 -7.74 -11.48
CA LYS A 221 -6.66 -8.48 -12.68
C LYS A 221 -6.52 -7.61 -13.93
N ALA A 222 -6.34 -8.21 -15.10
CA ALA A 222 -6.43 -7.50 -16.36
C ALA A 222 -7.87 -6.99 -16.58
N THR A 223 -8.00 -5.80 -17.11
CA THR A 223 -9.27 -5.29 -17.62
C THR A 223 -9.63 -6.06 -18.89
N SER A 224 -10.87 -6.52 -19.00
CA SER A 224 -11.38 -7.31 -20.12
C SER A 224 -12.09 -6.43 -21.15
#